data_96aba7bcaa3aafb7eed6e511ee2a0b84
#
_entry.id   96aba7bcaa3aafb7eed6e511ee2a0b84
#
_cell.length_a   1.000
_cell.length_b   1.000
_cell.length_c   1.000
_cell.angle_alpha   90.00
_cell.angle_beta   90.00
_cell.angle_gamma   90.00
#
_symmetry.space_group_name_H-M   'P 1'
#
loop_
_entity.id
_entity.type
_entity.pdbx_description
1 polymer ?
#
loop_
_entity_poly.entity_id
_entity_poly.type
_entity_poly.pdbx_seq_one_letter_code
_entity_poly.pdbx_strand_id
1 'polypeptide(L)'
;RRVLFRSTVSATRVLHTKLEDLDNRKISQLCMDWQHKKITEDPNATGYEDSRIPDDPEIDKLRNKVMAVVQSNIDDRYYLAEIWAHILVQNQSTMIHSHRNHKDHANLFLSWVYYPLLPSKEFGGKLRFQMVSHMKMDNHEVIPQVGHLVVFPAWLNHYTTPNTSEDVRISISGNLKIKEDDYEKVVRDKSSGIHDFYR
;
A
#
# COMPACT_ATOMS: atom_id res chain seq x y z
N ARG A 1 3.13 -4.96 -23.54
CA ARG A 1 3.11 -6.02 -22.51
C ARG A 1 3.47 -5.39 -21.18
N ARG A 2 2.49 -5.22 -20.28
CA ARG A 2 2.76 -4.85 -18.90
C ARG A 2 3.54 -5.99 -18.23
N VAL A 3 4.73 -5.71 -17.76
CA VAL A 3 5.50 -6.70 -16.99
C VAL A 3 4.97 -6.64 -15.56
N LEU A 4 4.16 -7.63 -15.21
CA LEU A 4 3.74 -7.86 -13.82
C LEU A 4 4.80 -8.74 -13.16
N PHE A 5 5.53 -8.18 -12.21
CA PHE A 5 6.38 -9.00 -11.35
C PHE A 5 5.52 -9.57 -10.22
N ARG A 6 5.52 -10.89 -10.09
CA ARG A 6 4.94 -11.59 -8.94
C ARG A 6 6.09 -12.15 -8.13
N SER A 7 6.21 -11.71 -6.90
CA SER A 7 7.13 -12.32 -5.92
C SER A 7 6.32 -13.12 -4.90
N THR A 8 6.94 -14.15 -4.36
CA THR A 8 6.35 -14.97 -3.30
C THR A 8 7.06 -14.71 -1.99
N VAL A 9 6.29 -14.38 -0.96
CA VAL A 9 6.75 -14.33 0.42
C VAL A 9 6.22 -15.58 1.11
N SER A 10 7.06 -16.62 1.21
CA SER A 10 6.65 -17.90 1.84
C SER A 10 5.31 -18.46 1.31
N ALA A 11 5.13 -18.56 0.00
CA ALA A 11 3.91 -18.93 -0.71
C ALA A 11 2.83 -17.83 -0.82
N THR A 12 2.94 -16.71 -0.12
CA THR A 12 2.03 -15.57 -0.26
C THR A 12 2.46 -14.70 -1.43
N ARG A 13 1.53 -14.37 -2.32
CA ARG A 13 1.82 -13.53 -3.49
C ARG A 13 1.72 -12.05 -3.14
N VAL A 14 2.63 -11.27 -3.72
CA VAL A 14 2.64 -9.80 -3.73
C VAL A 14 2.62 -9.36 -5.18
N LEU A 15 1.66 -8.53 -5.55
CA LEU A 15 1.59 -7.96 -6.89
C LEU A 15 2.39 -6.66 -6.92
N HIS A 16 3.29 -6.53 -7.89
CA HIS A 16 4.12 -5.36 -8.08
C HIS A 16 4.03 -4.91 -9.55
N THR A 17 3.66 -3.66 -9.79
CA THR A 17 3.50 -3.11 -11.15
C THR A 17 3.76 -1.61 -11.17
N LYS A 18 4.13 -1.07 -12.32
CA LYS A 18 4.22 0.37 -12.54
C LYS A 18 2.86 0.91 -13.02
N LEU A 19 2.45 2.04 -12.46
CA LEU A 19 1.32 2.81 -12.95
C LEU A 19 1.83 3.92 -13.86
N GLU A 20 1.37 3.94 -15.10
CA GLU A 20 1.73 4.96 -16.07
C GLU A 20 0.73 6.14 -16.04
N ASP A 21 1.10 7.26 -16.64
CA ASP A 21 0.25 8.44 -16.84
C ASP A 21 -0.29 9.07 -15.53
N LEU A 22 0.50 9.08 -14.47
CA LEU A 22 0.21 9.80 -13.23
C LEU A 22 1.20 10.97 -13.07
N ASP A 23 0.69 12.13 -12.69
CA ASP A 23 1.54 13.28 -12.32
C ASP A 23 2.03 13.10 -10.87
N ASN A 24 3.12 12.36 -10.73
CA ASN A 24 3.73 12.08 -9.43
C ASN A 24 4.19 13.35 -8.70
N ARG A 25 4.55 14.40 -9.43
CA ARG A 25 4.94 15.67 -8.83
C ARG A 25 3.74 16.35 -8.18
N LYS A 26 2.63 16.43 -8.92
CA LYS A 26 1.38 16.99 -8.38
C LYS A 26 0.88 16.18 -7.17
N ILE A 27 0.86 14.84 -7.27
CA ILE A 27 0.46 13.95 -6.17
C ILE A 27 1.32 14.21 -4.93
N SER A 28 2.64 14.30 -5.08
CA SER A 28 3.55 14.57 -3.97
C SER A 28 3.32 15.93 -3.33
N GLN A 29 3.07 16.96 -4.14
CA GLN A 29 2.79 18.30 -3.64
C GLN A 29 1.48 18.32 -2.83
N LEU A 30 0.42 17.67 -3.32
CA LEU A 30 -0.85 17.55 -2.60
C LEU A 30 -0.68 16.88 -1.24
N CYS A 31 0.15 15.83 -1.14
CA CYS A 31 0.44 15.16 0.13
C CYS A 31 1.17 16.11 1.10
N MET A 32 2.15 16.86 0.62
CA MET A 32 2.92 17.80 1.45
C MET A 32 2.07 18.98 1.94
N ASP A 33 1.26 19.55 1.06
CA ASP A 33 0.38 20.68 1.39
C ASP A 33 -0.68 20.25 2.42
N TRP A 34 -1.24 19.07 2.27
CA TRP A 34 -2.20 18.50 3.20
C TRP A 34 -1.61 18.27 4.58
N GLN A 35 -0.40 17.70 4.66
CA GLN A 35 0.28 17.51 5.93
C GLN A 35 0.62 18.84 6.60
N HIS A 36 1.08 19.82 5.84
CA HIS A 36 1.38 21.14 6.36
C HIS A 36 0.12 21.81 6.95
N LYS A 37 -0.99 21.74 6.23
CA LYS A 37 -2.28 22.26 6.71
C LYS A 37 -2.70 21.63 8.03
N LYS A 38 -2.57 20.31 8.19
CA LYS A 38 -2.90 19.60 9.42
C LYS A 38 -2.07 20.06 10.61
N ILE A 39 -0.75 20.15 10.44
CA ILE A 39 0.15 20.58 11.50
C ILE A 39 -0.16 22.02 11.95
N THR A 40 -0.60 22.88 11.04
CA THR A 40 -0.97 24.27 11.36
C THR A 40 -2.35 24.38 12.02
N GLU A 41 -3.29 23.51 11.69
CA GLU A 41 -4.64 23.49 12.28
C GLU A 41 -4.69 22.77 13.64
N ASP A 42 -3.88 21.72 13.83
CA ASP A 42 -3.74 21.00 15.09
C ASP A 42 -2.26 20.67 15.36
N PRO A 43 -1.56 21.50 16.15
CA PRO A 43 -0.17 21.26 16.51
C PRO A 43 0.08 19.97 17.31
N ASN A 44 -0.97 19.37 17.89
CA ASN A 44 -0.89 18.10 18.60
C ASN A 44 -1.24 16.89 17.72
N ALA A 45 -1.66 17.11 16.47
CA ALA A 45 -1.89 16.04 15.54
C ALA A 45 -0.56 15.32 15.29
N THR A 46 -0.38 14.19 15.94
CA THR A 46 0.67 13.26 15.58
C THR A 46 0.34 12.76 14.17
N GLY A 47 1.23 12.92 13.20
CA GLY A 47 0.99 12.71 11.77
C GLY A 47 0.52 11.32 11.32
N TYR A 48 -0.02 10.53 12.22
CA TYR A 48 -0.47 9.16 12.03
C TYR A 48 -2.00 8.97 12.03
N GLU A 49 -2.77 9.83 12.70
CA GLU A 49 -4.13 9.47 13.05
C GLU A 49 -5.21 9.88 12.04
N ASP A 50 -4.91 10.72 11.07
CA ASP A 50 -5.91 11.13 10.08
C ASP A 50 -5.26 11.62 8.77
N SER A 51 -4.55 10.74 8.14
CA SER A 51 -3.80 10.99 6.92
C SER A 51 -4.63 10.83 5.64
N ARG A 52 -5.92 11.19 5.69
CA ARG A 52 -6.76 11.21 4.49
C ARG A 52 -6.14 12.15 3.47
N ILE A 53 -6.04 11.67 2.23
CA ILE A 53 -5.56 12.49 1.12
C ILE A 53 -6.71 13.38 0.64
N PRO A 54 -6.45 14.65 0.28
CA PRO A 54 -7.48 15.54 -0.25
C PRO A 54 -8.12 15.00 -1.53
N ASP A 55 -9.35 15.36 -1.78
CA ASP A 55 -10.00 15.09 -3.05
C ASP A 55 -9.39 15.99 -4.14
N ASP A 56 -8.80 15.36 -5.15
CA ASP A 56 -8.21 16.00 -6.33
C ASP A 56 -8.33 15.04 -7.51
N PRO A 57 -8.55 15.55 -8.74
CA PRO A 57 -8.66 14.72 -9.94
C PRO A 57 -7.47 13.77 -10.17
N GLU A 58 -6.24 14.15 -9.78
CA GLU A 58 -5.07 13.28 -9.91
C GLU A 58 -5.06 12.16 -8.87
N ILE A 59 -5.59 12.41 -7.67
CA ILE A 59 -5.81 11.38 -6.66
C ILE A 59 -6.91 10.41 -7.10
N ASP A 60 -7.97 10.90 -7.70
CA ASP A 60 -9.03 10.04 -8.25
C ASP A 60 -8.52 9.19 -9.41
N LYS A 61 -7.64 9.74 -10.24
CA LYS A 61 -6.97 8.98 -11.29
C LYS A 61 -6.07 7.89 -10.73
N LEU A 62 -5.36 8.15 -9.62
CA LEU A 62 -4.60 7.13 -8.89
C LEU A 62 -5.53 6.03 -8.36
N ARG A 63 -6.63 6.41 -7.67
CA ARG A 63 -7.65 5.46 -7.16
C ARG A 63 -8.16 4.54 -8.28
N ASN A 64 -8.54 5.11 -9.40
CA ASN A 64 -9.06 4.37 -10.55
C ASN A 64 -8.02 3.42 -11.16
N LYS A 65 -6.73 3.82 -11.22
CA LYS A 65 -5.66 2.96 -11.71
C LYS A 65 -5.37 1.81 -10.76
N VAL A 66 -5.37 2.04 -9.44
CA VAL A 66 -5.24 0.98 -8.43
C VAL A 66 -6.37 -0.02 -8.59
N MET A 67 -7.62 0.46 -8.68
CA MET A 67 -8.79 -0.40 -8.87
C MET A 67 -8.72 -1.21 -10.16
N ALA A 68 -8.35 -0.59 -11.28
CA ALA A 68 -8.20 -1.30 -12.56
C ALA A 68 -7.15 -2.42 -12.50
N VAL A 69 -6.04 -2.21 -11.77
CA VAL A 69 -5.02 -3.24 -11.57
C VAL A 69 -5.56 -4.39 -10.72
N VAL A 70 -6.23 -4.09 -9.62
CA VAL A 70 -6.76 -5.10 -8.69
C VAL A 70 -7.87 -5.91 -9.36
N GLN A 71 -8.83 -5.25 -9.98
CA GLN A 71 -9.95 -5.91 -10.63
C GLN A 71 -9.54 -6.78 -11.81
N SER A 72 -8.52 -6.39 -12.57
CA SER A 72 -8.04 -7.18 -13.72
C SER A 72 -7.08 -8.31 -13.37
N ASN A 73 -6.47 -8.32 -12.18
CA ASN A 73 -5.42 -9.29 -11.83
C ASN A 73 -5.73 -10.14 -10.60
N ILE A 74 -6.70 -9.72 -9.78
CA ILE A 74 -7.04 -10.40 -8.53
C ILE A 74 -8.52 -10.76 -8.51
N ASP A 75 -9.40 -9.76 -8.35
CA ASP A 75 -10.85 -9.97 -8.31
C ASP A 75 -11.60 -8.66 -8.54
N ASP A 76 -12.67 -8.67 -9.32
CA ASP A 76 -13.46 -7.51 -9.70
C ASP A 76 -14.42 -7.01 -8.61
N ARG A 77 -14.64 -7.81 -7.57
CA ARG A 77 -15.50 -7.50 -6.42
C ARG A 77 -14.84 -6.59 -5.37
N TYR A 78 -13.54 -6.34 -5.50
CA TYR A 78 -12.86 -5.38 -4.61
C TYR A 78 -13.31 -3.95 -4.85
N TYR A 79 -13.38 -3.19 -3.79
CA TYR A 79 -13.52 -1.73 -3.81
C TYR A 79 -12.48 -1.07 -2.89
N LEU A 80 -12.15 0.18 -3.17
CA LEU A 80 -11.23 0.97 -2.37
C LEU A 80 -11.96 1.50 -1.13
N ALA A 81 -11.52 1.10 0.05
CA ALA A 81 -12.17 1.44 1.31
C ALA A 81 -11.51 2.65 1.99
N GLU A 82 -10.19 2.71 1.95
CA GLU A 82 -9.39 3.71 2.67
C GLU A 82 -8.16 4.09 1.85
N ILE A 83 -7.72 5.36 2.00
CA ILE A 83 -6.50 5.88 1.39
C ILE A 83 -5.86 6.93 2.30
N TRP A 84 -4.53 6.87 2.45
CA TRP A 84 -3.75 7.81 3.25
C TRP A 84 -2.33 7.96 2.70
N ALA A 85 -1.63 9.01 3.14
CA ALA A 85 -0.23 9.25 2.78
C ALA A 85 0.70 9.11 3.98
N HIS A 86 1.91 8.61 3.73
CA HIS A 86 3.03 8.65 4.65
C HIS A 86 4.15 9.50 4.06
N ILE A 87 4.58 10.51 4.81
CA ILE A 87 5.73 11.34 4.48
C ILE A 87 6.80 11.04 5.52
N LEU A 88 7.89 10.41 5.09
CA LEU A 88 9.00 10.03 5.95
C LEU A 88 10.19 10.94 5.69
N VAL A 89 10.52 11.76 6.67
CA VAL A 89 11.78 12.52 6.70
C VAL A 89 12.93 11.62 7.17
N GLN A 90 14.15 12.15 7.18
CA GLN A 90 15.33 11.40 7.58
C GLN A 90 15.16 10.71 8.96
N ASN A 91 15.59 9.47 9.03
CA ASN A 91 15.50 8.58 10.21
C ASN A 91 14.09 8.14 10.62
N GLN A 92 13.05 8.55 9.91
CA GLN A 92 11.70 8.04 10.15
C GLN A 92 11.43 6.72 9.43
N SER A 93 10.59 5.90 10.05
CA SER A 93 10.13 4.60 9.57
C SER A 93 8.70 4.36 10.02
N THR A 94 8.04 3.36 9.45
CA THR A 94 6.79 2.83 10.02
C THR A 94 7.11 1.63 10.90
N MET A 95 6.41 1.50 12.02
CA MET A 95 6.52 0.30 12.86
C MET A 95 5.91 -0.91 12.15
N ILE A 96 6.34 -2.11 12.58
CA ILE A 96 5.74 -3.34 12.09
C ILE A 96 4.27 -3.42 12.51
N HIS A 97 3.41 -3.65 11.54
CA HIS A 97 1.97 -3.75 11.74
C HIS A 97 1.32 -4.59 10.64
N SER A 98 0.04 -4.89 10.81
CA SER A 98 -0.84 -5.44 9.80
C SER A 98 -2.21 -4.77 9.90
N HIS A 99 -2.99 -4.80 8.84
CA HIS A 99 -4.33 -4.21 8.82
C HIS A 99 -5.41 -5.25 9.16
N ARG A 100 -5.08 -6.14 10.09
CA ARG A 100 -6.03 -7.15 10.60
C ARG A 100 -7.08 -6.48 11.46
N ASN A 101 -8.34 -6.59 11.07
CA ASN A 101 -9.44 -6.30 11.97
C ASN A 101 -9.96 -7.62 12.57
N HIS A 102 -10.00 -7.73 13.90
CA HIS A 102 -10.40 -8.95 14.61
C HIS A 102 -11.89 -9.26 14.51
N LYS A 103 -12.70 -8.35 14.01
CA LYS A 103 -14.16 -8.49 14.01
C LYS A 103 -14.74 -8.92 12.67
N ASP A 104 -14.02 -8.70 11.57
CA ASP A 104 -14.54 -8.97 10.24
C ASP A 104 -13.61 -9.93 9.52
N HIS A 105 -14.12 -10.62 8.54
CA HIS A 105 -13.45 -11.55 7.62
C HIS A 105 -12.16 -10.97 6.99
N ALA A 106 -11.32 -10.42 7.83
CA ALA A 106 -10.12 -9.65 7.53
C ALA A 106 -9.10 -10.35 6.63
N ASN A 107 -9.27 -11.67 6.44
CA ASN A 107 -8.40 -12.45 5.57
C ASN A 107 -8.56 -12.11 4.08
N LEU A 108 -9.65 -11.48 3.68
CA LEU A 108 -9.88 -11.11 2.27
C LEU A 108 -9.51 -9.66 1.95
N PHE A 109 -9.04 -8.90 2.93
CA PHE A 109 -8.64 -7.53 2.68
C PHE A 109 -7.24 -7.50 2.05
N LEU A 110 -7.07 -6.57 1.12
CA LEU A 110 -5.78 -6.25 0.54
C LEU A 110 -5.35 -4.87 1.00
N SER A 111 -4.06 -4.73 1.19
CA SER A 111 -3.41 -3.43 1.34
C SER A 111 -2.61 -3.12 0.09
N TRP A 112 -2.42 -1.85 -0.18
CA TRP A 112 -1.59 -1.41 -1.29
C TRP A 112 -0.76 -0.21 -0.90
N VAL A 113 0.35 -0.02 -1.60
CA VAL A 113 1.22 1.15 -1.47
C VAL A 113 1.69 1.60 -2.84
N TYR A 114 1.67 2.90 -3.06
CA TYR A 114 2.14 3.60 -4.25
C TYR A 114 3.21 4.62 -3.87
N TYR A 115 4.21 4.82 -4.72
CA TYR A 115 5.35 5.68 -4.43
C TYR A 115 5.43 6.86 -5.42
N PRO A 116 4.84 8.04 -5.10
CA PRO A 116 4.94 9.21 -5.96
C PRO A 116 6.28 9.93 -5.85
N LEU A 117 6.97 9.84 -4.69
CA LEU A 117 8.25 10.51 -4.47
C LEU A 117 9.19 9.63 -3.65
N LEU A 118 10.40 9.49 -4.15
CA LEU A 118 11.51 8.83 -3.47
C LEU A 118 12.75 9.70 -3.53
N PRO A 119 13.67 9.63 -2.55
CA PRO A 119 14.95 10.28 -2.61
C PRO A 119 15.75 9.91 -3.86
N SER A 120 16.55 10.84 -4.34
CA SER A 120 17.34 10.69 -5.59
C SER A 120 18.56 9.79 -5.44
N LYS A 121 19.06 9.63 -4.21
CA LYS A 121 20.22 8.79 -3.86
C LYS A 121 19.77 7.54 -3.15
N GLU A 122 20.70 6.61 -2.95
CA GLU A 122 20.42 5.42 -2.14
C GLU A 122 19.87 5.82 -0.77
N PHE A 123 18.74 5.24 -0.43
CA PHE A 123 17.99 5.54 0.79
C PHE A 123 17.51 4.24 1.41
N GLY A 124 17.29 4.24 2.71
CA GLY A 124 16.56 3.15 3.37
C GLY A 124 15.12 3.08 2.86
N GLY A 125 14.14 3.29 3.70
CA GLY A 125 12.74 3.45 3.29
C GLY A 125 12.15 2.26 2.51
N LYS A 126 12.76 1.07 2.61
CA LYS A 126 12.33 -0.15 1.92
C LYS A 126 11.12 -0.75 2.59
N LEU A 127 10.19 -1.26 1.80
CA LEU A 127 9.04 -2.01 2.33
C LEU A 127 9.50 -3.43 2.66
N ARG A 128 9.32 -3.84 3.92
CA ARG A 128 9.63 -5.20 4.38
C ARG A 128 8.36 -5.90 4.83
N PHE A 129 8.24 -7.14 4.39
CA PHE A 129 7.24 -8.09 4.85
C PHE A 129 7.90 -9.07 5.82
N GLN A 130 7.23 -9.37 6.93
CA GLN A 130 7.70 -10.33 7.90
C GLN A 130 6.70 -11.47 8.04
N MET A 131 7.17 -12.68 7.85
CA MET A 131 6.43 -13.90 8.08
C MET A 131 7.14 -14.79 9.08
N VAL A 132 6.37 -15.45 9.93
CA VAL A 132 6.86 -16.50 10.81
C VAL A 132 6.49 -17.84 10.19
N SER A 133 7.48 -18.61 9.75
CA SER A 133 7.30 -19.94 9.21
C SER A 133 8.20 -20.90 9.95
N HIS A 134 7.65 -21.97 10.55
CA HIS A 134 8.39 -23.05 11.19
C HIS A 134 9.58 -22.60 12.06
N MET A 135 9.36 -21.66 12.98
CA MET A 135 10.36 -21.07 13.87
C MET A 135 11.46 -20.21 13.20
N LYS A 136 11.29 -19.85 11.94
CA LYS A 136 12.13 -18.87 11.26
C LYS A 136 11.33 -17.62 10.93
N MET A 137 11.97 -16.47 11.11
CA MET A 137 11.45 -15.20 10.60
C MET A 137 12.02 -14.98 9.20
N ASP A 138 11.17 -15.05 8.20
CA ASP A 138 11.51 -14.70 6.83
C ASP A 138 11.13 -13.24 6.57
N ASN A 139 12.11 -12.46 6.12
CA ASN A 139 11.92 -11.09 5.72
C ASN A 139 12.03 -10.98 4.19
N HIS A 140 10.99 -10.51 3.56
CA HIS A 140 11.02 -10.18 2.14
C HIS A 140 11.06 -8.66 1.97
N GLU A 141 11.97 -8.17 1.14
CA GLU A 141 12.19 -6.75 0.93
C GLU A 141 11.75 -6.36 -0.47
N VAL A 142 10.94 -5.31 -0.56
CA VAL A 142 10.61 -4.64 -1.81
C VAL A 142 11.33 -3.29 -1.83
N ILE A 143 12.18 -3.10 -2.82
CA ILE A 143 12.83 -1.81 -3.08
C ILE A 143 11.82 -0.91 -3.78
N PRO A 144 11.40 0.21 -3.17
CA PRO A 144 10.46 1.12 -3.78
C PRO A 144 11.01 1.74 -5.07
N GLN A 145 10.13 2.01 -6.02
CA GLN A 145 10.45 2.74 -7.24
C GLN A 145 9.34 3.77 -7.50
N VAL A 146 9.69 4.95 -7.98
CA VAL A 146 8.70 6.00 -8.29
C VAL A 146 7.73 5.50 -9.36
N GLY A 147 6.43 5.73 -9.13
CA GLY A 147 5.36 5.28 -10.01
C GLY A 147 4.95 3.81 -9.84
N HIS A 148 5.55 3.08 -8.89
CA HIS A 148 5.21 1.68 -8.66
C HIS A 148 4.14 1.50 -7.60
N LEU A 149 3.27 0.53 -7.86
CA LEU A 149 2.23 0.02 -6.99
C LEU A 149 2.63 -1.37 -6.48
N VAL A 150 2.47 -1.59 -5.18
CA VAL A 150 2.59 -2.90 -4.54
C VAL A 150 1.27 -3.23 -3.88
N VAL A 151 0.69 -4.40 -4.16
CA VAL A 151 -0.56 -4.90 -3.55
C VAL A 151 -0.27 -6.20 -2.84
N PHE A 152 -0.73 -6.34 -1.61
CA PHE A 152 -0.45 -7.48 -0.74
C PHE A 152 -1.61 -7.75 0.22
N PRO A 153 -1.70 -8.97 0.81
CA PRO A 153 -2.71 -9.27 1.82
C PRO A 153 -2.60 -8.34 3.04
N ALA A 154 -3.71 -7.78 3.48
CA ALA A 154 -3.74 -6.86 4.61
C ALA A 154 -3.29 -7.48 5.95
N TRP A 155 -3.39 -8.81 6.09
CA TRP A 155 -2.93 -9.54 7.26
C TRP A 155 -1.40 -9.71 7.32
N LEU A 156 -0.68 -9.48 6.22
CA LEU A 156 0.76 -9.65 6.14
C LEU A 156 1.45 -8.55 6.94
N ASN A 157 2.23 -8.96 7.95
CA ASN A 157 3.02 -8.02 8.75
C ASN A 157 4.02 -7.29 7.86
N HIS A 158 4.02 -5.97 7.95
CA HIS A 158 4.89 -5.13 7.14
C HIS A 158 5.34 -3.88 7.88
N TYR A 159 6.44 -3.33 7.42
CA TYR A 159 7.04 -2.11 7.94
C TYR A 159 7.94 -1.46 6.91
N THR A 160 8.31 -0.21 7.15
CA THR A 160 9.28 0.50 6.33
C THR A 160 10.59 0.64 7.10
N THR A 161 11.73 0.31 6.48
CA THR A 161 13.02 0.63 7.08
C THR A 161 13.21 2.15 7.18
N PRO A 162 14.05 2.67 8.09
CA PRO A 162 14.28 4.11 8.17
C PRO A 162 14.68 4.73 6.84
N ASN A 163 14.15 5.90 6.53
CA ASN A 163 14.65 6.73 5.45
C ASN A 163 16.01 7.31 5.86
N THR A 164 17.07 6.89 5.18
CA THR A 164 18.43 7.33 5.50
C THR A 164 18.86 8.60 4.75
N SER A 165 18.02 9.09 3.82
CA SER A 165 18.26 10.30 3.05
C SER A 165 17.77 11.54 3.80
N GLU A 166 18.38 12.70 3.52
CA GLU A 166 17.85 14.00 3.92
C GLU A 166 16.61 14.41 3.11
N ASP A 167 16.45 13.83 1.90
CA ASP A 167 15.26 14.04 1.07
C ASP A 167 14.07 13.27 1.63
N VAL A 168 12.87 13.81 1.45
CA VAL A 168 11.63 13.17 1.89
C VAL A 168 11.26 11.98 1.00
N ARG A 169 10.67 10.96 1.61
CA ARG A 169 10.03 9.83 0.94
C ARG A 169 8.52 9.92 1.14
N ILE A 170 7.77 9.89 0.05
CA ILE A 170 6.30 9.88 0.09
C ILE A 170 5.79 8.55 -0.45
N SER A 171 4.88 7.94 0.29
CA SER A 171 4.06 6.83 -0.19
C SER A 171 2.59 7.08 0.11
N ILE A 172 1.73 6.59 -0.78
CA ILE A 172 0.29 6.59 -0.60
C ILE A 172 -0.11 5.14 -0.40
N SER A 173 -0.84 4.88 0.66
CA SER A 173 -1.30 3.55 1.04
C SER A 173 -2.81 3.52 1.12
N GLY A 174 -3.37 2.33 1.11
CA GLY A 174 -4.80 2.15 1.30
C GLY A 174 -5.19 0.70 1.48
N ASN A 175 -6.47 0.51 1.80
CA ASN A 175 -7.09 -0.79 1.96
C ASN A 175 -8.17 -1.02 0.91
N LEU A 176 -8.26 -2.25 0.46
CA LEU A 176 -9.29 -2.75 -0.43
C LEU A 176 -10.11 -3.81 0.31
N LYS A 177 -11.42 -3.72 0.17
CA LYS A 177 -12.37 -4.61 0.81
C LYS A 177 -13.29 -5.24 -0.23
N ILE A 178 -13.92 -6.34 0.11
CA ILE A 178 -14.99 -6.98 -0.64
C ILE A 178 -16.29 -6.69 0.12
N LYS A 179 -17.38 -6.45 -0.60
CA LYS A 179 -18.70 -6.27 0.02
C LYS A 179 -19.12 -7.54 0.74
N GLU A 180 -19.74 -7.40 1.88
CA GLU A 180 -20.14 -8.52 2.75
C GLU A 180 -21.00 -9.55 2.00
N ASP A 181 -21.93 -9.09 1.17
CA ASP A 181 -22.81 -9.94 0.36
C ASP A 181 -22.05 -10.78 -0.70
N ASP A 182 -20.86 -10.39 -1.08
CA ASP A 182 -20.03 -11.08 -2.05
C ASP A 182 -18.97 -11.99 -1.40
N TYR A 183 -18.81 -11.90 -0.08
CA TYR A 183 -17.78 -12.61 0.66
C TYR A 183 -17.82 -14.13 0.44
N GLU A 184 -18.98 -14.76 0.69
CA GLU A 184 -19.16 -16.20 0.50
C GLU A 184 -18.94 -16.66 -0.94
N LYS A 185 -19.29 -15.80 -1.91
CA LYS A 185 -19.08 -16.09 -3.32
C LYS A 185 -17.58 -16.10 -3.65
N VAL A 186 -16.83 -15.12 -3.13
CA VAL A 186 -15.37 -15.02 -3.33
C VAL A 186 -14.66 -16.22 -2.71
N VAL A 187 -15.02 -16.62 -1.49
CA VAL A 187 -14.42 -17.78 -0.81
C VAL A 187 -14.65 -19.08 -1.58
N ARG A 188 -15.81 -19.23 -2.21
CA ARG A 188 -16.16 -20.44 -2.97
C ARG A 188 -15.64 -20.44 -4.40
N ASP A 189 -15.37 -19.28 -4.94
CA ASP A 189 -14.92 -19.10 -6.33
C ASP A 189 -13.42 -19.38 -6.47
N LYS A 190 -13.09 -20.64 -6.77
CA LYS A 190 -11.70 -21.09 -6.95
C LYS A 190 -10.99 -20.46 -8.17
N SER A 191 -11.71 -19.79 -9.05
CA SER A 191 -11.15 -19.07 -10.19
C SER A 191 -10.68 -17.69 -9.83
N SER A 192 -11.10 -17.16 -8.67
CA SER A 192 -10.68 -15.86 -8.17
C SER A 192 -9.18 -15.83 -7.88
N GLY A 193 -8.48 -14.83 -8.41
CA GLY A 193 -7.06 -14.60 -8.17
C GLY A 193 -6.71 -14.38 -6.69
N ILE A 194 -7.74 -14.16 -5.84
CA ILE A 194 -7.58 -13.97 -4.39
C ILE A 194 -6.96 -15.21 -3.74
N HIS A 195 -7.30 -16.42 -4.20
CA HIS A 195 -6.75 -17.65 -3.65
C HIS A 195 -5.24 -17.76 -3.78
N ASP A 196 -4.66 -17.03 -4.73
CA ASP A 196 -3.21 -16.94 -4.92
C ASP A 196 -2.52 -16.09 -3.85
N PHE A 197 -3.28 -15.25 -3.14
CA PHE A 197 -2.79 -14.40 -2.04
C PHE A 197 -2.91 -15.05 -0.67
N TYR A 198 -3.67 -16.15 -0.56
CA TYR A 198 -4.01 -16.80 0.72
C TYR A 198 -3.55 -18.25 0.86
N ARG A 199 -2.75 -18.74 -0.09
CA ARG A 199 -2.14 -20.09 -0.03
C ARG A 199 -0.84 -20.11 0.75
#